data_c9ccf8876d8f86166ca22e7feee8432a
#
_entry.id   c9ccf8876d8f86166ca22e7feee8432a
#
_cell.length_a   1.000
_cell.length_b   1.000
_cell.length_c   1.000
_cell.angle_alpha   90.00
_cell.angle_beta   90.00
_cell.angle_gamma   90.00
#
_symmetry.space_group_name_H-M   'P 1'
#
loop_
_entity.id
_entity.type
_entity.pdbx_description
1 polymer ?
#
loop_
_entity_poly.entity_id
_entity_poly.type
_entity_poly.pdbx_seq_one_letter_code
_entity_poly.pdbx_strand_id
1 'polypeptide(L)'
;MLTWNAFDGGVTHAAINRAAAAKAELAARLQEAESGVAFQVSDASRKADEAQKRAAVHELSVAQAAEALNLVEKRYNNGVAAIVELLGARAQLDKARADQVAAHYDLAVQRAGLRLAVGNLDPDMK
;
A
#
# COMPACT_ATOMS: atom_id res chain seq x y z
N MET A 1 -21.55 -56.74 -26.07
CA MET A 1 -21.87 -57.33 -24.76
C MET A 1 -22.16 -56.19 -23.80
N LEU A 2 -23.43 -55.93 -23.47
CA LEU A 2 -23.81 -54.90 -22.50
C LEU A 2 -23.77 -55.56 -21.09
N THR A 3 -22.81 -55.17 -20.28
CA THR A 3 -22.74 -55.53 -18.85
C THR A 3 -23.47 -54.48 -18.05
N TRP A 4 -24.65 -54.80 -17.57
CA TRP A 4 -25.43 -53.95 -16.67
C TRP A 4 -25.16 -54.36 -15.24
N ASN A 5 -24.36 -53.55 -14.49
CA ASN A 5 -24.14 -53.74 -13.07
C ASN A 5 -25.37 -53.21 -12.30
N ALA A 6 -26.35 -54.06 -12.06
CA ALA A 6 -27.59 -53.71 -11.34
C ALA A 6 -27.38 -53.47 -9.83
N PHE A 7 -26.21 -53.85 -9.28
CA PHE A 7 -25.89 -53.66 -7.86
C PHE A 7 -24.39 -53.47 -7.69
N ASP A 8 -23.96 -52.22 -7.44
CA ASP A 8 -22.55 -51.87 -7.22
C ASP A 8 -22.16 -51.64 -5.76
N GLY A 9 -22.95 -52.16 -4.80
CA GLY A 9 -22.64 -52.11 -3.37
C GLY A 9 -22.55 -50.68 -2.79
N GLY A 10 -23.17 -49.66 -3.46
CA GLY A 10 -23.14 -48.28 -2.97
C GLY A 10 -21.93 -47.46 -3.45
N VAL A 11 -21.06 -48.03 -4.29
CA VAL A 11 -19.85 -47.34 -4.81
C VAL A 11 -20.23 -46.08 -5.59
N THR A 12 -21.28 -46.16 -6.43
CA THR A 12 -21.78 -44.98 -7.17
C THR A 12 -22.30 -43.89 -6.24
N HIS A 13 -23.01 -44.26 -5.18
CA HIS A 13 -23.55 -43.33 -4.18
C HIS A 13 -22.40 -42.64 -3.38
N ALA A 14 -21.40 -43.43 -3.00
CA ALA A 14 -20.19 -42.92 -2.35
C ALA A 14 -19.39 -41.98 -3.26
N ALA A 15 -19.32 -42.30 -4.55
CA ALA A 15 -18.66 -41.41 -5.54
C ALA A 15 -19.40 -40.08 -5.71
N ILE A 16 -20.74 -40.11 -5.76
CA ILE A 16 -21.57 -38.88 -5.83
C ILE A 16 -21.37 -38.04 -4.57
N ASN A 17 -21.41 -38.64 -3.38
CA ASN A 17 -21.20 -37.92 -2.13
C ASN A 17 -19.78 -37.30 -2.05
N ARG A 18 -18.77 -38.03 -2.51
CA ARG A 18 -17.39 -37.53 -2.60
C ARG A 18 -17.28 -36.36 -3.57
N ALA A 19 -17.90 -36.42 -4.74
CA ALA A 19 -17.95 -35.34 -5.70
C ALA A 19 -18.70 -34.12 -5.15
N ALA A 20 -19.80 -34.33 -4.43
CA ALA A 20 -20.54 -33.25 -3.77
C ALA A 20 -19.71 -32.56 -2.68
N ALA A 21 -18.98 -33.32 -1.87
CA ALA A 21 -18.08 -32.80 -0.85
C ALA A 21 -16.92 -32.01 -1.49
N ALA A 22 -16.31 -32.52 -2.55
CA ALA A 22 -15.26 -31.83 -3.30
C ALA A 22 -15.77 -30.51 -3.91
N LYS A 23 -16.99 -30.47 -4.45
CA LYS A 23 -17.63 -29.25 -4.95
C LYS A 23 -17.82 -28.22 -3.82
N ALA A 24 -18.29 -28.66 -2.64
CA ALA A 24 -18.47 -27.77 -1.50
C ALA A 24 -17.12 -27.20 -1.00
N GLU A 25 -16.09 -28.04 -0.95
CA GLU A 25 -14.73 -27.59 -0.62
C GLU A 25 -14.21 -26.54 -1.60
N LEU A 26 -14.34 -26.77 -2.89
CA LEU A 26 -13.92 -25.81 -3.93
C LEU A 26 -14.71 -24.51 -3.85
N ALA A 27 -16.01 -24.57 -3.55
CA ALA A 27 -16.82 -23.38 -3.36
C ALA A 27 -16.36 -22.55 -2.14
N ALA A 28 -16.03 -23.21 -1.05
CA ALA A 28 -15.49 -22.56 0.15
C ALA A 28 -14.11 -21.92 -0.12
N ARG A 29 -13.23 -22.62 -0.84
CA ARG A 29 -11.92 -22.07 -1.25
C ARG A 29 -12.06 -20.87 -2.20
N LEU A 30 -13.04 -20.88 -3.11
CA LEU A 30 -13.32 -19.73 -3.97
C LEU A 30 -13.75 -18.53 -3.14
N GLN A 31 -14.68 -18.70 -2.21
CA GLN A 31 -15.14 -17.63 -1.31
C GLN A 31 -14.00 -17.07 -0.44
N GLU A 32 -13.12 -17.94 0.05
CA GLU A 32 -11.91 -17.52 0.79
C GLU A 32 -10.99 -16.66 -0.10
N ALA A 33 -10.73 -17.12 -1.34
CA ALA A 33 -9.91 -16.38 -2.30
C ALA A 33 -10.52 -15.02 -2.66
N GLU A 34 -11.81 -14.94 -2.91
CA GLU A 34 -12.53 -13.69 -3.17
C GLU A 34 -12.44 -12.71 -1.99
N SER A 35 -12.63 -13.22 -0.77
CA SER A 35 -12.49 -12.43 0.45
C SER A 35 -11.06 -11.94 0.65
N GLY A 36 -10.07 -12.79 0.33
CA GLY A 36 -8.65 -12.45 0.38
C GLY A 36 -8.28 -11.32 -0.59
N VAL A 37 -8.78 -11.38 -1.83
CA VAL A 37 -8.57 -10.32 -2.83
C VAL A 37 -9.24 -9.02 -2.38
N ALA A 38 -10.47 -9.06 -1.91
CA ALA A 38 -11.18 -7.87 -1.42
C ALA A 38 -10.41 -7.20 -0.27
N PHE A 39 -9.88 -8.00 0.66
CA PHE A 39 -9.05 -7.49 1.75
C PHE A 39 -7.75 -6.84 1.24
N GLN A 40 -7.03 -7.49 0.31
CA GLN A 40 -5.79 -6.96 -0.28
C GLN A 40 -6.02 -5.62 -0.98
N VAL A 41 -7.08 -5.48 -1.78
CA VAL A 41 -7.43 -4.23 -2.46
C VAL A 41 -7.77 -3.13 -1.45
N SER A 42 -8.57 -3.45 -0.45
CA SER A 42 -8.92 -2.51 0.61
C SER A 42 -7.70 -2.03 1.40
N ASP A 43 -6.79 -2.94 1.76
CA ASP A 43 -5.56 -2.61 2.48
C ASP A 43 -4.61 -1.76 1.63
N ALA A 44 -4.44 -2.10 0.34
CA ALA A 44 -3.62 -1.33 -0.59
C ALA A 44 -4.19 0.07 -0.82
N SER A 45 -5.52 0.21 -0.91
CA SER A 45 -6.20 1.51 -1.03
C SER A 45 -5.97 2.39 0.20
N ARG A 46 -6.12 1.82 1.40
CA ARG A 46 -5.87 2.53 2.65
C ARG A 46 -4.40 2.98 2.77
N LYS A 47 -3.44 2.11 2.42
CA LYS A 47 -2.01 2.45 2.42
C LYS A 47 -1.67 3.57 1.45
N ALA A 48 -2.28 3.57 0.26
CA ALA A 48 -2.09 4.65 -0.72
C ALA A 48 -2.67 5.99 -0.22
N ASP A 49 -3.84 6.00 0.42
CA ASP A 49 -4.44 7.19 1.03
C ASP A 49 -3.59 7.72 2.20
N GLU A 50 -3.10 6.85 3.07
CA GLU A 50 -2.19 7.22 4.15
C GLU A 50 -0.88 7.82 3.62
N ALA A 51 -0.27 7.22 2.59
CA ALA A 51 0.94 7.74 1.96
C ALA A 51 0.71 9.11 1.32
N GLN A 52 -0.45 9.34 0.71
CA GLN A 52 -0.82 10.64 0.16
C GLN A 52 -0.93 11.71 1.24
N LYS A 53 -1.56 11.39 2.37
CA LYS A 53 -1.65 12.30 3.53
C LYS A 53 -0.27 12.60 4.11
N ARG A 54 0.60 11.59 4.25
CA ARG A 54 1.98 11.80 4.70
C ARG A 54 2.76 12.72 3.76
N ALA A 55 2.67 12.53 2.45
CA ALA A 55 3.33 13.40 1.48
C ALA A 55 2.88 14.85 1.63
N ALA A 56 1.59 15.12 1.78
CA ALA A 56 1.06 16.46 2.01
C ALA A 56 1.57 17.09 3.32
N VAL A 57 1.69 16.29 4.41
CA VAL A 57 2.26 16.76 5.68
C VAL A 57 3.74 17.15 5.52
N HIS A 58 4.52 16.36 4.78
CA HIS A 58 5.94 16.69 4.54
C HIS A 58 6.12 17.93 3.67
N GLU A 59 5.22 18.21 2.71
CA GLU A 59 5.22 19.47 1.96
C GLU A 59 5.03 20.68 2.89
N LEU A 60 4.08 20.61 3.82
CA LEU A 60 3.87 21.66 4.81
C LEU A 60 5.08 21.79 5.75
N SER A 61 5.72 20.68 6.13
CA SER A 61 6.91 20.68 6.98
C SER A 61 8.08 21.40 6.31
N VAL A 62 8.28 21.23 5.02
CA VAL A 62 9.30 21.98 4.25
C VAL A 62 9.00 23.47 4.25
N ALA A 63 7.75 23.86 4.02
CA ALA A 63 7.35 25.27 4.05
C ALA A 63 7.60 25.91 5.42
N GLN A 64 7.24 25.21 6.51
CA GLN A 64 7.50 25.67 7.88
C GLN A 64 9.00 25.77 8.19
N ALA A 65 9.80 24.79 7.78
CA ALA A 65 11.25 24.82 8.00
C ALA A 65 11.93 25.94 7.20
N ALA A 66 11.45 26.23 5.98
CA ALA A 66 11.94 27.33 5.16
C ALA A 66 11.64 28.70 5.80
N GLU A 67 10.43 28.86 6.35
CA GLU A 67 10.05 30.10 7.05
C GLU A 67 10.85 30.28 8.34
N ALA A 68 11.05 29.20 9.09
CA ALA A 68 11.90 29.21 10.30
C ALA A 68 13.34 29.62 9.96
N LEU A 69 13.91 29.07 8.88
CA LEU A 69 15.25 29.46 8.43
C LEU A 69 15.30 30.95 8.08
N ASN A 70 14.34 31.45 7.30
CA ASN A 70 14.26 32.86 6.92
C ASN A 70 14.22 33.79 8.15
N LEU A 71 13.45 33.42 9.17
CA LEU A 71 13.41 34.16 10.43
C LEU A 71 14.77 34.17 11.16
N VAL A 72 15.43 33.02 11.25
CA VAL A 72 16.74 32.90 11.89
C VAL A 72 17.82 33.65 11.10
N GLU A 73 17.79 33.60 9.76
CA GLU A 73 18.69 34.38 8.89
C GLU A 73 18.55 35.89 9.16
N LYS A 74 17.33 36.41 9.25
CA LYS A 74 17.10 37.83 9.60
C LYS A 74 17.65 38.19 10.97
N ARG A 75 17.44 37.32 11.97
CA ARG A 75 17.97 37.53 13.33
C ARG A 75 19.49 37.49 13.35
N TYR A 76 20.10 36.56 12.60
CA TYR A 76 21.56 36.45 12.48
C TYR A 76 22.15 37.70 11.82
N ASN A 77 21.57 38.15 10.72
CA ASN A 77 22.03 39.35 10.00
C ASN A 77 21.92 40.64 10.86
N ASN A 78 20.98 40.65 11.82
CA ASN A 78 20.83 41.75 12.79
C ASN A 78 21.70 41.56 14.06
N GLY A 79 22.57 40.54 14.08
CA GLY A 79 23.45 40.25 15.25
C GLY A 79 22.75 39.70 16.48
N VAL A 80 21.49 39.24 16.36
CA VAL A 80 20.66 38.76 17.48
C VAL A 80 20.67 37.23 17.62
N ALA A 81 21.04 36.50 16.58
CA ALA A 81 21.11 35.02 16.61
C ALA A 81 22.57 34.56 16.42
N ALA A 82 22.91 33.44 17.06
CA ALA A 82 24.21 32.80 16.90
C ALA A 82 24.28 31.99 15.62
N ILE A 83 25.50 31.84 15.07
CA ILE A 83 25.73 31.01 13.86
C ILE A 83 25.25 29.57 14.02
N VAL A 84 25.29 29.01 15.22
CA VAL A 84 24.82 27.68 15.55
C VAL A 84 23.29 27.55 15.32
N GLU A 85 22.52 28.58 15.67
CA GLU A 85 21.07 28.62 15.40
C GLU A 85 20.81 28.60 13.88
N LEU A 86 21.57 29.38 13.12
CA LEU A 86 21.44 29.42 11.65
C LEU A 86 21.76 28.07 11.01
N LEU A 87 22.86 27.44 11.42
CA LEU A 87 23.24 26.11 10.92
C LEU A 87 22.21 25.04 11.34
N GLY A 88 21.67 25.14 12.55
CA GLY A 88 20.60 24.27 13.03
C GLY A 88 19.30 24.38 12.18
N ALA A 89 18.87 25.62 11.91
CA ALA A 89 17.70 25.88 11.06
C ALA A 89 17.89 25.36 9.62
N ARG A 90 19.11 25.52 9.08
CA ARG A 90 19.45 25.01 7.75
C ARG A 90 19.44 23.49 7.70
N ALA A 91 20.01 22.83 8.69
CA ALA A 91 19.96 21.37 8.81
C ALA A 91 18.52 20.83 8.94
N GLN A 92 17.65 21.57 9.64
CA GLN A 92 16.22 21.22 9.76
C GLN A 92 15.52 21.31 8.39
N LEU A 93 15.79 22.34 7.58
CA LEU A 93 15.22 22.45 6.23
C LEU A 93 15.72 21.34 5.33
N ASP A 94 17.01 21.03 5.36
CA ASP A 94 17.59 19.96 4.54
C ASP A 94 17.00 18.59 4.92
N LYS A 95 16.81 18.35 6.23
CA LYS A 95 16.10 17.17 6.71
C LYS A 95 14.65 17.11 6.21
N ALA A 96 13.90 18.21 6.34
CA ALA A 96 12.51 18.26 5.88
C ALA A 96 12.39 17.98 4.39
N ARG A 97 13.32 18.47 3.57
CA ARG A 97 13.38 18.16 2.13
C ARG A 97 13.68 16.69 1.85
N ALA A 98 14.60 16.08 2.59
CA ALA A 98 14.90 14.66 2.44
C ALA A 98 13.67 13.81 2.81
N ASP A 99 12.99 14.14 3.91
CA ASP A 99 11.77 13.46 4.35
C ASP A 99 10.63 13.62 3.32
N GLN A 100 10.50 14.79 2.70
CA GLN A 100 9.54 15.04 1.61
C GLN A 100 9.81 14.13 0.41
N VAL A 101 11.04 14.04 -0.05
CA VAL A 101 11.44 13.18 -1.16
C VAL A 101 11.12 11.72 -0.84
N ALA A 102 11.47 11.25 0.37
CA ALA A 102 11.16 9.90 0.81
C ALA A 102 9.65 9.62 0.82
N ALA A 103 8.82 10.57 1.30
CA ALA A 103 7.37 10.44 1.31
C ALA A 103 6.76 10.40 -0.10
N HIS A 104 7.30 11.16 -1.06
CA HIS A 104 6.86 11.10 -2.46
C HIS A 104 7.18 9.75 -3.11
N TYR A 105 8.37 9.18 -2.85
CA TYR A 105 8.70 7.84 -3.33
C TYR A 105 7.84 6.77 -2.68
N ASP A 106 7.58 6.85 -1.36
CA ASP A 106 6.66 5.94 -0.68
C ASP A 106 5.26 5.98 -1.31
N LEU A 107 4.73 7.19 -1.56
CA LEU A 107 3.45 7.35 -2.25
C LEU A 107 3.44 6.67 -3.63
N ALA A 108 4.52 6.82 -4.41
CA ALA A 108 4.62 6.17 -5.72
C ALA A 108 4.60 4.63 -5.59
N VAL A 109 5.31 4.09 -4.59
CA VAL A 109 5.33 2.65 -4.30
C VAL A 109 3.95 2.14 -3.88
N GLN A 110 3.26 2.86 -2.96
CA GLN A 110 1.93 2.45 -2.51
C GLN A 110 0.88 2.52 -3.63
N ARG A 111 0.97 3.52 -4.53
CA ARG A 111 0.11 3.60 -5.72
C ARG A 111 0.38 2.47 -6.71
N ALA A 112 1.64 2.08 -6.91
CA ALA A 112 1.98 0.92 -7.73
C ALA A 112 1.45 -0.38 -7.10
N GLY A 113 1.56 -0.53 -5.77
CA GLY A 113 0.99 -1.65 -5.02
C GLY A 113 -0.54 -1.74 -5.15
N LEU A 114 -1.24 -0.62 -5.12
CA LEU A 114 -2.68 -0.59 -5.36
C LEU A 114 -3.05 -1.03 -6.79
N ARG A 115 -2.31 -0.56 -7.80
CA ARG A 115 -2.52 -1.00 -9.19
C ARG A 115 -2.30 -2.50 -9.36
N LEU A 116 -1.27 -3.04 -8.70
CA LEU A 116 -1.02 -4.48 -8.67
C LEU A 116 -2.18 -5.24 -8.02
N ALA A 117 -2.68 -4.79 -6.88
CA ALA A 117 -3.77 -5.44 -6.17
C ALA A 117 -5.08 -5.45 -6.97
N VAL A 118 -5.33 -4.42 -7.77
CA VAL A 118 -6.49 -4.32 -8.68
C VAL A 118 -6.27 -5.10 -9.98
N GLY A 119 -5.05 -5.60 -10.26
CA GLY A 119 -4.71 -6.32 -11.49
C GLY A 119 -4.50 -5.39 -12.69
N ASN A 120 -4.30 -4.09 -12.47
CA ASN A 120 -4.12 -3.09 -13.52
C ASN A 120 -2.65 -2.61 -13.56
N LEU A 121 -1.75 -3.56 -13.78
CA LEU A 121 -0.36 -3.25 -14.14
C LEU A 121 -0.31 -3.10 -15.67
N ASP A 122 -0.27 -1.86 -16.13
CA ASP A 122 0.07 -1.58 -17.52
C ASP A 122 1.59 -1.80 -17.69
N PRO A 123 2.03 -2.82 -18.48
CA PRO A 123 3.45 -3.09 -18.69
C PRO A 123 4.15 -2.01 -19.52
N ASP A 124 3.42 -1.08 -20.14
CA ASP A 124 3.94 -0.07 -21.06
C ASP A 124 4.16 1.32 -20.46
N MET A 125 4.11 1.48 -19.14
CA MET A 125 4.50 2.74 -18.50
C MET A 125 6.04 2.89 -18.51
N LYS A 126 6.55 3.45 -19.62
CA LYS A 126 7.90 4.03 -19.76
C LYS A 126 7.96 5.42 -19.14
#